data_d526f2ca2134a4979f939afbc1683c48
#
_entry.id   d526f2ca2134a4979f939afbc1683c48
#
_cell.length_a   1.000
_cell.length_b   1.000
_cell.length_c   1.000
_cell.angle_alpha   90.00
_cell.angle_beta   90.00
_cell.angle_gamma   90.00
#
_symmetry.space_group_name_H-M   'P 1'
#
loop_
_entity.id
_entity.type
_entity.pdbx_description
1 polymer ?
#
loop_
_entity_poly.entity_id
_entity_poly.type
_entity_poly.pdbx_seq_one_letter_code
_entity_poly.pdbx_strand_id
1 'polypeptide(L)'
;MWRRIKVQNLERALVFDNGTYERVIGPGVTWLWDPWLKLRVLVVDIGNPWLRVPELDVIAKSDKRPADLLVVDLSDDERALVRLDARFEAVLEPGLYALWTNFRDVDVDVDVEVVDVRQTRLAR
;
A
#
# COMPACT_ATOMS: atom_id res chain seq x y z
N MET A 1 -5.48 15.23 24.08
CA MET A 1 -4.45 16.01 23.40
C MET A 1 -4.68 15.99 21.89
N TRP A 2 -4.68 17.18 21.29
CA TRP A 2 -4.86 17.31 19.85
C TRP A 2 -3.52 17.27 19.14
N ARG A 3 -3.47 16.55 18.01
CA ARG A 3 -2.29 16.51 17.16
C ARG A 3 -2.66 17.07 15.79
N ARG A 4 -1.85 18.02 15.31
CA ARG A 4 -2.04 18.62 13.99
C ARG A 4 -1.17 17.86 12.99
N ILE A 5 -1.80 17.32 11.96
CA ILE A 5 -1.13 16.56 10.90
C ILE A 5 -1.30 17.32 9.61
N LYS A 6 -0.17 17.68 8.96
CA LYS A 6 -0.17 18.33 7.65
C LYS A 6 0.33 17.32 6.61
N VAL A 7 -0.47 17.09 5.58
CA VAL A 7 -0.15 16.15 4.51
C VAL A 7 -0.11 16.92 3.20
N GLN A 8 0.97 16.78 2.46
CA GLN A 8 1.14 17.44 1.17
C GLN A 8 0.45 16.64 0.07
N ASN A 9 0.38 17.21 -1.16
CA ASN A 9 -0.41 16.64 -2.25
C ASN A 9 0.02 15.24 -2.65
N LEU A 10 1.33 14.98 -2.67
CA LEU A 10 1.87 13.67 -3.03
C LEU A 10 2.22 12.83 -1.81
N GLU A 11 1.61 13.12 -0.67
CA GLU A 11 1.80 12.38 0.57
C GLU A 11 0.49 11.83 1.07
N ARG A 12 0.58 10.78 1.88
CA ARG A 12 -0.55 10.24 2.63
C ARG A 12 -0.06 9.88 4.02
N ALA A 13 -0.89 10.11 5.01
CA ALA A 13 -0.57 9.77 6.39
C ALA A 13 -1.32 8.51 6.79
N LEU A 14 -0.59 7.50 7.22
CA LEU A 14 -1.14 6.25 7.71
C LEU A 14 -1.20 6.33 9.22
N VAL A 15 -2.38 6.14 9.79
CA VAL A 15 -2.60 6.28 11.22
C VAL A 15 -2.76 4.90 11.86
N PHE A 16 -1.96 4.64 12.91
CA PHE A 16 -2.01 3.41 13.68
C PHE A 16 -2.41 3.75 15.12
N ASP A 17 -3.35 3.00 15.67
CA ASP A 17 -3.77 3.12 17.05
C ASP A 17 -3.30 1.88 17.79
N ASN A 18 -2.34 2.04 18.69
CA ASN A 18 -1.79 0.96 19.50
C ASN A 18 -1.32 -0.22 18.63
N GLY A 19 -0.67 0.08 17.52
CA GLY A 19 -0.13 -0.93 16.59
C GLY A 19 -1.10 -1.46 15.56
N THR A 20 -2.38 -1.07 15.62
CA THR A 20 -3.39 -1.49 14.67
C THR A 20 -3.64 -0.39 13.64
N TYR A 21 -3.67 -0.74 12.36
CA TYR A 21 -3.95 0.24 11.31
C TYR A 21 -5.37 0.77 11.47
N GLU A 22 -5.50 2.08 11.48
CA GLU A 22 -6.79 2.76 11.69
C GLU A 22 -7.34 3.37 10.42
N ARG A 23 -6.55 4.23 9.74
CA ARG A 23 -7.03 4.92 8.54
C ARG A 23 -5.89 5.62 7.81
N VAL A 24 -6.21 6.09 6.59
CA VAL A 24 -5.33 6.94 5.80
C VAL A 24 -5.90 8.36 5.78
N ILE A 25 -5.00 9.36 5.84
CA ILE A 25 -5.36 10.77 5.77
C ILE A 25 -4.81 11.35 4.48
N GLY A 26 -5.68 11.98 3.69
CA GLY A 26 -5.31 12.64 2.46
C GLY A 26 -4.70 14.02 2.64
N PRO A 27 -4.44 14.73 1.52
CA PRO A 27 -3.81 16.05 1.59
C PRO A 27 -4.61 17.06 2.41
N GLY A 28 -3.88 17.96 3.09
CA GLY A 28 -4.46 19.01 3.91
C GLY A 28 -4.01 18.95 5.35
N VAL A 29 -4.71 19.68 6.19
CA VAL A 29 -4.44 19.71 7.63
C VAL A 29 -5.56 18.96 8.34
N THR A 30 -5.18 18.02 9.19
CA THR A 30 -6.12 17.22 9.97
C THR A 30 -5.72 17.26 11.44
N TRP A 31 -6.71 17.38 12.33
CA TRP A 31 -6.49 17.34 13.77
C TRP A 31 -6.95 15.98 14.30
N LEU A 32 -6.06 15.32 15.05
CA LEU A 32 -6.34 14.01 15.65
C LEU A 32 -6.43 14.17 17.16
N TRP A 33 -7.45 13.58 17.75
CA TRP A 33 -7.60 13.49 19.20
C TRP A 33 -6.83 12.28 19.71
N ASP A 34 -5.80 12.51 20.50
CA ASP A 34 -4.90 11.45 20.97
C ASP A 34 -4.60 11.66 22.46
N PRO A 35 -5.60 11.42 23.35
CA PRO A 35 -5.43 11.70 24.79
C PRO A 35 -4.42 10.78 25.46
N TRP A 36 -4.23 9.58 24.92
CA TRP A 36 -3.37 8.56 25.53
C TRP A 36 -2.03 8.40 24.80
N LEU A 37 -1.77 9.23 23.81
CA LEU A 37 -0.54 9.19 23.00
C LEU A 37 -0.31 7.81 22.36
N LYS A 38 -1.40 7.16 21.94
CA LYS A 38 -1.35 5.83 21.32
C LYS A 38 -1.28 5.87 19.78
N LEU A 39 -1.59 7.02 19.19
CA LEU A 39 -1.61 7.15 17.74
C LEU A 39 -0.20 7.34 17.21
N ARG A 40 0.13 6.55 16.22
CA ARG A 40 1.36 6.71 15.45
C ARG A 40 0.98 7.08 14.03
N VAL A 41 1.63 8.10 13.48
CA VAL A 41 1.36 8.61 12.15
C VAL A 41 2.60 8.39 11.30
N LEU A 42 2.42 7.69 10.18
CA LEU A 42 3.48 7.44 9.23
C LEU A 42 3.13 8.13 7.91
N VAL A 43 3.94 9.11 7.53
CA VAL A 43 3.73 9.85 6.28
C VAL A 43 4.49 9.14 5.17
N VAL A 44 3.79 8.80 4.09
CA VAL A 44 4.38 8.11 2.95
C VAL A 44 4.20 8.94 1.68
N ASP A 45 5.14 8.78 0.75
CA ASP A 45 5.14 9.47 -0.54
C ASP A 45 4.44 8.60 -1.58
N ILE A 46 3.37 9.12 -2.20
CA ILE A 46 2.68 8.42 -3.28
C ILE A 46 3.20 8.82 -4.67
N GLY A 47 4.28 9.60 -4.73
CA GLY A 47 5.00 9.83 -6.00
C GLY A 47 5.65 8.56 -6.53
N ASN A 48 5.88 7.58 -5.65
CA ASN A 48 6.30 6.22 -5.99
C ASN A 48 5.10 5.28 -5.78
N PRO A 49 4.76 4.42 -6.75
CA PRO A 49 3.59 3.55 -6.58
C PRO A 49 3.75 2.49 -5.48
N TRP A 50 4.98 2.08 -5.17
CA TRP A 50 5.22 1.01 -4.21
C TRP A 50 5.16 1.52 -2.77
N LEU A 51 4.36 0.86 -1.94
CA LEU A 51 4.32 1.13 -0.50
C LEU A 51 5.30 0.19 0.20
N ARG A 52 6.35 0.76 0.81
CA ARG A 52 7.39 -0.01 1.51
C ARG A 52 7.52 0.48 2.93
N VAL A 53 6.79 -0.17 3.83
CA VAL A 53 6.79 0.18 5.25
C VAL A 53 6.93 -1.09 6.08
N PRO A 54 7.50 -1.00 7.30
CA PRO A 54 7.67 -2.18 8.16
C PRO A 54 6.36 -2.86 8.52
N GLU A 55 5.26 -2.10 8.63
CA GLU A 55 3.96 -2.62 9.02
C GLU A 55 3.07 -2.98 7.84
N LEU A 56 3.66 -3.31 6.70
CA LEU A 56 2.90 -3.61 5.48
C LEU A 56 1.91 -4.77 5.69
N ASP A 57 2.30 -5.78 6.44
CA ASP A 57 1.44 -6.92 6.74
C ASP A 57 0.20 -6.51 7.53
N VAL A 58 0.35 -5.58 8.47
CA VAL A 58 -0.77 -5.07 9.27
C VAL A 58 -1.76 -4.33 8.40
N ILE A 59 -1.25 -3.47 7.50
CA ILE A 59 -2.10 -2.70 6.59
C ILE A 59 -2.80 -3.63 5.60
N ALA A 60 -2.07 -4.58 5.04
CA ALA A 60 -2.59 -5.48 4.01
C ALA A 60 -3.73 -6.36 4.51
N LYS A 61 -3.70 -6.74 5.79
CA LYS A 61 -4.70 -7.60 6.39
C LYS A 61 -5.87 -6.84 6.99
N SER A 62 -5.81 -5.50 7.01
CA SER A 62 -6.84 -4.68 7.60
C SER A 62 -8.02 -4.54 6.65
N ASP A 63 -9.25 -4.60 7.19
CA ASP A 63 -10.46 -4.30 6.44
C ASP A 63 -10.63 -2.78 6.23
N LYS A 64 -9.83 -1.98 6.94
CA LYS A 64 -9.81 -0.52 6.79
C LYS A 64 -8.75 -0.06 5.78
N ARG A 65 -8.15 -1.00 5.07
CA ARG A 65 -7.14 -0.71 4.06
C ARG A 65 -7.66 0.31 3.03
N PRO A 66 -6.81 1.28 2.60
CA PRO A 66 -7.24 2.26 1.61
C PRO A 66 -7.72 1.59 0.31
N ALA A 67 -8.79 2.11 -0.27
CA ALA A 67 -9.32 1.58 -1.53
C ALA A 67 -8.34 1.74 -2.69
N ASP A 68 -7.45 2.75 -2.61
CA ASP A 68 -6.46 3.03 -3.63
C ASP A 68 -5.18 2.21 -3.47
N LEU A 69 -5.15 1.29 -2.52
CA LEU A 69 -3.99 0.44 -2.28
C LEU A 69 -4.30 -0.99 -2.73
N LEU A 70 -3.59 -1.42 -3.78
CA LEU A 70 -3.69 -2.79 -4.27
C LEU A 70 -2.65 -3.66 -3.57
N VAL A 71 -3.09 -4.75 -2.96
CA VAL A 71 -2.19 -5.67 -2.25
C VAL A 71 -1.98 -6.93 -3.08
N VAL A 72 -0.71 -7.33 -3.22
CA VAL A 72 -0.31 -8.55 -3.91
C VAL A 72 0.44 -9.42 -2.92
N ASP A 73 -0.10 -10.61 -2.65
CA ASP A 73 0.51 -11.58 -1.73
C ASP A 73 0.84 -12.83 -2.54
N LEU A 74 2.13 -13.11 -2.71
CA LEU A 74 2.61 -14.19 -3.54
C LEU A 74 3.23 -15.29 -2.69
N SER A 75 2.76 -16.53 -2.91
CA SER A 75 3.36 -17.71 -2.30
C SER A 75 4.66 -18.11 -3.01
N ASP A 76 5.33 -19.13 -2.47
CA ASP A 76 6.64 -19.57 -3.00
C ASP A 76 6.57 -20.01 -4.46
N ASP A 77 5.42 -20.50 -4.91
CA ASP A 77 5.23 -21.00 -6.26
C ASP A 77 4.66 -19.98 -7.23
N GLU A 78 4.48 -18.75 -6.75
CA GLU A 78 3.83 -17.70 -7.55
C GLU A 78 4.81 -16.59 -7.91
N ARG A 79 4.57 -16.00 -9.07
CA ARG A 79 5.25 -14.79 -9.54
C ARG A 79 4.19 -13.87 -10.11
N ALA A 80 4.48 -12.59 -10.19
CA ALA A 80 3.54 -11.63 -10.74
C ALA A 80 4.23 -10.71 -11.75
N LEU A 81 3.52 -10.40 -12.81
CA LEU A 81 3.88 -9.35 -13.76
C LEU A 81 3.01 -8.13 -13.45
N VAL A 82 3.63 -7.00 -13.26
CA VAL A 82 2.94 -5.75 -12.97
C VAL A 82 3.08 -4.80 -14.14
N ARG A 83 1.94 -4.29 -14.61
CA ARG A 83 1.90 -3.26 -15.66
C ARG A 83 1.16 -2.04 -15.13
N LEU A 84 1.71 -0.87 -15.44
CA LEU A 84 1.08 0.40 -15.11
C LEU A 84 0.73 1.10 -16.42
N ASP A 85 -0.56 1.37 -16.64
CA ASP A 85 -1.06 1.96 -17.89
C ASP A 85 -0.58 1.18 -19.12
N ALA A 86 -0.70 -0.15 -19.04
CA ALA A 86 -0.29 -1.10 -20.10
C ALA A 86 1.22 -1.17 -20.33
N ARG A 87 2.03 -0.53 -19.51
CA ARG A 87 3.50 -0.61 -19.59
C ARG A 87 4.04 -1.55 -18.54
N PHE A 88 4.99 -2.39 -18.93
CA PHE A 88 5.66 -3.28 -17.99
C PHE A 88 6.39 -2.47 -16.91
N GLU A 89 6.16 -2.84 -15.65
CA GLU A 89 6.79 -2.20 -14.50
C GLU A 89 7.77 -3.14 -13.79
N ALA A 90 7.31 -4.32 -13.42
CA ALA A 90 8.13 -5.22 -12.62
C ALA A 90 7.65 -6.66 -12.68
N VAL A 91 8.58 -7.57 -12.39
CA VAL A 91 8.29 -8.97 -12.07
C VAL A 91 8.48 -9.14 -10.57
N LEU A 92 7.46 -9.65 -9.88
CA LEU A 92 7.50 -9.82 -8.44
C LEU A 92 7.82 -11.26 -8.06
N GLU A 93 8.80 -11.41 -7.16
CA GLU A 93 9.14 -12.67 -6.51
C GLU A 93 8.14 -12.94 -5.36
N PRO A 94 8.18 -14.15 -4.74
CA PRO A 94 7.31 -14.40 -3.59
C PRO A 94 7.46 -13.35 -2.51
N GLY A 95 6.36 -12.97 -1.88
CA GLY A 95 6.32 -11.98 -0.83
C GLY A 95 5.06 -11.17 -0.84
N LEU A 96 5.01 -10.16 0.02
CA LEU A 96 3.89 -9.27 0.18
C LEU A 96 4.25 -7.89 -0.39
N TYR A 97 3.39 -7.38 -1.25
CA TYR A 97 3.60 -6.09 -1.93
C TYR A 97 2.32 -5.28 -1.88
N ALA A 98 2.47 -3.97 -1.93
CA ALA A 98 1.34 -3.06 -2.06
C ALA A 98 1.69 -1.93 -3.01
N LEU A 99 0.71 -1.54 -3.83
CA LEU A 99 0.84 -0.49 -4.84
C LEU A 99 -0.27 0.51 -4.69
N TRP A 100 0.07 1.80 -4.78
CA TRP A 100 -0.93 2.85 -4.89
C TRP A 100 -1.43 2.93 -6.32
N THR A 101 -2.75 2.82 -6.51
CA THR A 101 -3.35 2.93 -7.84
C THR A 101 -3.51 4.39 -8.27
N ASN A 102 -3.38 5.31 -7.32
CA ASN A 102 -3.47 6.76 -7.56
C ASN A 102 -2.16 7.48 -7.32
N PHE A 103 -1.02 6.80 -7.54
CA PHE A 103 0.27 7.44 -7.32
C PHE A 103 0.41 8.69 -8.18
N ARG A 104 1.14 9.70 -7.67
CA ARG A 104 1.24 11.03 -8.25
C ARG A 104 -0.11 11.73 -8.38
N ASP A 105 -1.09 11.33 -7.55
CA ASP A 105 -2.43 11.95 -7.49
C ASP A 105 -3.18 11.86 -8.83
N VAL A 106 -2.93 10.80 -9.59
CA VAL A 106 -3.61 10.50 -10.86
C VAL A 106 -4.01 9.03 -10.84
N ASP A 107 -5.23 8.74 -11.26
CA ASP A 107 -5.67 7.36 -11.38
C ASP A 107 -4.86 6.63 -12.43
N VAL A 108 -4.28 5.50 -12.06
CA VAL A 108 -3.44 4.68 -12.92
C VAL A 108 -4.07 3.31 -13.07
N ASP A 109 -4.12 2.82 -14.29
CA ASP A 109 -4.58 1.46 -14.54
C ASP A 109 -3.47 0.49 -14.14
N VAL A 110 -3.69 -0.25 -13.04
CA VAL A 110 -2.74 -1.22 -12.52
C VAL A 110 -3.22 -2.62 -12.88
N ASP A 111 -2.42 -3.33 -13.65
CA ASP A 111 -2.70 -4.71 -14.06
C ASP A 111 -1.65 -5.63 -13.43
N VAL A 112 -2.12 -6.62 -12.66
CA VAL A 112 -1.25 -7.61 -12.02
C VAL A 112 -1.65 -9.00 -12.52
N GLU A 113 -0.73 -9.66 -13.19
CA GLU A 113 -0.92 -11.03 -13.68
C GLU A 113 -0.12 -11.98 -12.81
N VAL A 114 -0.81 -12.87 -12.10
CA VAL A 114 -0.18 -13.86 -11.24
C VAL A 114 0.01 -15.17 -12.00
N VAL A 115 1.24 -15.68 -12.00
CA VAL A 115 1.61 -16.91 -12.68
C VAL A 115 2.08 -17.93 -11.65
N ASP A 116 1.51 -19.14 -11.70
CA ASP A 116 1.95 -20.26 -10.87
C ASP A 116 3.11 -20.96 -11.58
N VAL A 117 4.31 -20.80 -11.06
CA VAL A 117 5.54 -21.35 -11.66
C VAL A 117 5.52 -22.88 -11.62
N ARG A 118 4.96 -23.46 -10.55
CA ARG A 118 4.88 -24.92 -10.42
C ARG A 118 3.96 -25.50 -11.49
N GLN A 119 2.82 -24.89 -11.74
CA GLN A 119 1.90 -25.33 -12.79
C GLN A 119 2.53 -25.18 -14.17
N THR A 120 3.22 -24.09 -14.42
CA THR A 120 3.93 -23.86 -15.66
C THR A 120 5.00 -24.92 -15.90
N ARG A 121 5.71 -25.30 -14.84
CA ARG A 121 6.74 -26.35 -14.93
C ARG A 121 6.13 -27.71 -15.30
N LEU A 122 4.98 -28.04 -14.74
CA LEU A 122 4.33 -29.32 -14.98
C LEU A 122 3.72 -29.40 -16.37
N ALA A 123 3.47 -28.29 -17.01
CA ALA A 123 2.88 -28.25 -18.34
C ALA A 123 3.84 -28.64 -19.46
N ARG A 124 5.10 -28.89 -19.17
CA ARG A 124 6.08 -29.31 -20.17
C ARG A 124 5.87 -30.76 -20.62
#